data_a0b23d57f5a210b486961ff5128d02eb
#
_entry.id   a0b23d57f5a210b486961ff5128d02eb
#
_cell.length_a   1.000
_cell.length_b   1.000
_cell.length_c   1.000
_cell.angle_alpha   90.00
_cell.angle_beta   90.00
_cell.angle_gamma   90.00
#
_symmetry.space_group_name_H-M   'P 1'
#
loop_
_entity.id
_entity.type
_entity.pdbx_description
1 polymer ?
#
loop_
_entity_poly.entity_id
_entity_poly.type
_entity_poly.pdbx_seq_one_letter_code
_entity_poly.pdbx_strand_id
1 'polypeptide(L)'
;MLAELQETFLKKCSKVENKKIRNATVCAAKNITFKSILEKTCFTCLEEHGFAPKYEPKKFILFPSFVPITPFYDKETDTQQKKRVESLGRQSSKELRLCNGLIQPITYTPDIYVRYNNLDIWIECKGFTNDVFPYKRKMFRKLLDDIYNSTGQKSIYFEVYTKKQLLQAINIIRNYGNTD
;
A
#
# COMPACT_ATOMS: atom_id res chain seq x y z
N MET A 1 17.84 20.54 24.46
CA MET A 1 17.08 19.40 25.06
C MET A 1 15.85 18.96 24.26
N LEU A 2 14.89 19.84 23.89
CA LEU A 2 13.72 19.44 23.06
C LEU A 2 14.08 19.16 21.59
N ALA A 3 15.03 19.85 21.00
CA ALA A 3 15.48 19.64 19.62
C ALA A 3 16.26 18.33 19.46
N GLU A 4 17.08 17.94 20.43
CA GLU A 4 17.84 16.68 20.41
C GLU A 4 16.93 15.44 20.58
N LEU A 5 15.83 15.58 21.32
CA LEU A 5 14.82 14.52 21.44
C LEU A 5 14.06 14.32 20.13
N GLN A 6 13.79 15.38 19.38
CA GLN A 6 13.15 15.29 18.04
C GLN A 6 14.08 14.67 17.00
N GLU A 7 15.37 15.01 16.98
CA GLU A 7 16.35 14.38 16.08
C GLU A 7 16.55 12.90 16.38
N THR A 8 16.55 12.51 17.66
CA THR A 8 16.67 11.10 18.06
C THR A 8 15.43 10.29 17.71
N PHE A 9 14.24 10.90 17.74
CA PHE A 9 12.98 10.26 17.32
C PHE A 9 12.91 10.08 15.80
N LEU A 10 13.39 11.06 15.02
CA LEU A 10 13.45 11.00 13.55
C LEU A 10 14.50 9.98 13.05
N LYS A 11 15.61 9.80 13.74
CA LYS A 11 16.62 8.77 13.42
C LYS A 11 16.17 7.35 13.72
N LYS A 12 15.21 7.13 14.62
CA LYS A 12 14.63 5.80 14.92
C LYS A 12 13.53 5.36 13.93
N CYS A 13 13.03 6.27 13.07
CA CYS A 13 12.12 5.94 11.97
C CYS A 13 12.82 5.51 10.68
N SER A 14 14.15 5.38 10.68
CA SER A 14 14.93 4.97 9.52
C SER A 14 14.93 3.45 9.37
N LYS A 15 14.33 2.99 8.27
CA LYS A 15 14.58 1.69 7.60
C LYS A 15 14.10 0.44 8.34
N VAL A 16 12.80 0.20 8.30
CA VAL A 16 12.35 -1.18 8.12
C VAL A 16 12.66 -1.56 6.67
N GLU A 17 13.84 -2.12 6.42
CA GLU A 17 14.15 -2.75 5.15
C GLU A 17 13.16 -3.91 4.96
N ASN A 18 12.22 -3.72 4.04
CA ASN A 18 11.29 -4.76 3.66
C ASN A 18 12.07 -5.86 2.94
N LYS A 19 12.49 -6.90 3.65
CA LYS A 19 13.24 -8.07 3.13
C LYS A 19 12.57 -8.79 1.95
N LYS A 20 11.40 -8.34 1.50
CA LYS A 20 10.63 -8.91 0.39
C LYS A 20 10.84 -8.24 -0.97
N ILE A 21 11.57 -7.13 -1.06
CA ILE A 21 11.83 -6.48 -2.36
C ILE A 21 13.08 -7.12 -2.97
N ARG A 22 12.90 -8.22 -3.70
CA ARG A 22 14.02 -8.96 -4.32
C ARG A 22 14.54 -8.33 -5.62
N ASN A 23 13.81 -7.41 -6.26
CA ASN A 23 14.11 -6.88 -7.59
C ASN A 23 13.86 -5.39 -7.70
N ALA A 24 14.26 -4.59 -6.71
CA ALA A 24 14.16 -3.14 -6.79
C ALA A 24 14.98 -2.63 -7.99
N THR A 25 14.36 -1.86 -8.86
CA THR A 25 15.01 -1.27 -10.04
C THR A 25 15.06 0.24 -9.90
N VAL A 26 16.26 0.80 -9.78
CA VAL A 26 16.48 2.23 -9.67
C VAL A 26 16.37 2.89 -11.04
N CYS A 27 15.61 3.97 -11.14
CA CYS A 27 15.66 4.91 -12.26
C CYS A 27 16.38 6.17 -11.80
N ALA A 28 17.71 6.20 -11.99
CA ALA A 28 18.57 7.28 -11.51
C ALA A 28 18.16 8.66 -12.07
N ALA A 29 17.68 8.73 -13.33
CA ALA A 29 17.30 9.97 -13.99
C ALA A 29 16.09 10.68 -13.33
N LYS A 30 15.29 9.96 -12.53
CA LYS A 30 14.05 10.48 -11.92
C LYS A 30 14.03 10.36 -10.40
N ASN A 31 15.08 9.85 -9.79
CA ASN A 31 15.17 9.56 -8.36
C ASN A 31 14.02 8.66 -7.83
N ILE A 32 13.53 7.73 -8.69
CA ILE A 32 12.47 6.78 -8.35
C ILE A 32 13.07 5.38 -8.22
N THR A 33 12.77 4.70 -7.11
CA THR A 33 13.10 3.29 -6.90
C THR A 33 11.83 2.46 -7.04
N PHE A 34 11.67 1.75 -8.15
CA PHE A 34 10.57 0.84 -8.37
C PHE A 34 10.76 -0.48 -7.62
N LYS A 35 9.70 -1.02 -7.06
CA LYS A 35 9.72 -2.30 -6.32
C LYS A 35 9.81 -3.52 -7.24
N SER A 36 9.44 -3.36 -8.52
CA SER A 36 9.51 -4.42 -9.53
C SER A 36 9.86 -3.89 -10.93
N ILE A 37 10.35 -4.79 -11.78
CA ILE A 37 10.60 -4.50 -13.21
C ILE A 37 9.28 -4.15 -13.93
N LEU A 38 8.17 -4.81 -13.57
CA LEU A 38 6.86 -4.55 -14.16
C LEU A 38 6.40 -3.12 -13.87
N GLU A 39 6.53 -2.64 -12.63
CA GLU A 39 6.19 -1.25 -12.26
C GLU A 39 7.00 -0.24 -13.09
N LYS A 40 8.33 -0.45 -13.20
CA LYS A 40 9.18 0.40 -14.04
C LYS A 40 8.72 0.38 -15.50
N THR A 41 8.47 -0.82 -16.06
CA THR A 41 8.02 -0.98 -17.44
C THR A 41 6.68 -0.28 -17.66
N CYS A 42 5.73 -0.42 -16.74
CA CYS A 42 4.44 0.24 -16.82
C CYS A 42 4.58 1.76 -16.74
N PHE A 43 5.37 2.27 -15.82
CA PHE A 43 5.62 3.69 -15.66
C PHE A 43 6.23 4.31 -16.93
N THR A 44 7.32 3.73 -17.43
CA THR A 44 7.99 4.20 -18.66
C THR A 44 7.08 4.13 -19.88
N CYS A 45 6.32 3.02 -20.02
CA CYS A 45 5.39 2.86 -21.12
C CYS A 45 4.27 3.91 -21.11
N LEU A 46 3.75 4.29 -19.94
CA LEU A 46 2.76 5.38 -19.83
C LEU A 46 3.34 6.72 -20.30
N GLU A 47 4.59 7.03 -19.94
CA GLU A 47 5.27 8.24 -20.40
C GLU A 47 5.48 8.24 -21.92
N GLU A 48 5.93 7.12 -22.49
CA GLU A 48 6.10 6.94 -23.94
C GLU A 48 4.77 7.18 -24.71
N HIS A 49 3.63 6.96 -24.04
CA HIS A 49 2.29 7.19 -24.61
C HIS A 49 1.71 8.57 -24.26
N GLY A 50 2.52 9.47 -23.69
CA GLY A 50 2.15 10.88 -23.46
C GLY A 50 1.39 11.12 -22.15
N PHE A 51 1.35 10.15 -21.22
CA PHE A 51 0.79 10.36 -19.89
C PHE A 51 1.84 10.92 -18.93
N ALA A 52 1.38 11.51 -17.82
CA ALA A 52 2.22 12.00 -16.72
C ALA A 52 2.00 11.11 -15.47
N PRO A 53 2.60 9.90 -15.41
CA PRO A 53 2.41 9.00 -14.30
C PRO A 53 3.10 9.50 -13.03
N LYS A 54 2.50 9.20 -11.86
CA LYS A 54 3.08 9.41 -10.54
C LYS A 54 3.20 8.06 -9.85
N TYR A 55 4.38 7.74 -9.32
CA TYR A 55 4.66 6.49 -8.64
C TYR A 55 4.29 6.60 -7.16
N GLU A 56 3.46 5.68 -6.66
CA GLU A 56 2.99 5.62 -5.26
C GLU A 56 2.59 7.00 -4.66
N PRO A 57 1.80 7.85 -5.35
CA PRO A 57 1.63 9.25 -4.94
C PRO A 57 0.77 9.42 -3.69
N LYS A 58 -0.07 8.43 -3.36
CA LYS A 58 -1.05 8.53 -2.28
C LYS A 58 -1.28 7.20 -1.58
N LYS A 59 -1.22 7.25 -0.27
CA LYS A 59 -1.60 6.16 0.63
C LYS A 59 -3.04 6.36 1.09
N PHE A 60 -3.91 5.42 0.79
CA PHE A 60 -5.32 5.42 1.19
C PHE A 60 -5.52 4.66 2.50
N ILE A 61 -6.41 5.16 3.35
CA ILE A 61 -6.90 4.44 4.51
C ILE A 61 -8.16 3.69 4.07
N LEU A 62 -8.09 2.36 4.02
CA LEU A 62 -9.22 1.50 3.64
C LEU A 62 -10.10 1.17 4.85
N PHE A 63 -9.50 1.09 6.01
CA PHE A 63 -10.16 0.91 7.29
C PHE A 63 -9.43 1.73 8.34
N PRO A 64 -10.10 2.60 9.09
CA PRO A 64 -9.47 3.47 10.07
C PRO A 64 -8.91 2.67 11.26
N SER A 65 -7.95 3.26 11.98
CA SER A 65 -7.51 2.75 13.26
C SER A 65 -8.60 2.91 14.31
N PHE A 66 -8.66 1.99 15.27
CA PHE A 66 -9.61 2.05 16.38
C PHE A 66 -9.08 1.32 17.62
N VAL A 67 -9.62 1.67 18.78
CA VAL A 67 -9.42 0.92 20.01
C VAL A 67 -10.64 0.00 20.18
N PRO A 68 -10.45 -1.34 20.23
CA PRO A 68 -11.57 -2.26 20.38
C PRO A 68 -12.19 -2.14 21.79
N ILE A 69 -13.52 -2.18 21.83
CA ILE A 69 -14.30 -2.25 23.07
C ILE A 69 -14.47 -3.72 23.50
N THR A 70 -14.64 -4.61 22.50
CA THR A 70 -14.79 -6.04 22.73
C THR A 70 -13.44 -6.66 23.14
N PRO A 71 -13.36 -7.40 24.25
CA PRO A 71 -12.13 -8.07 24.64
C PRO A 71 -11.73 -9.14 23.62
N PHE A 72 -10.46 -9.18 23.27
CA PHE A 72 -9.87 -10.17 22.37
C PHE A 72 -8.62 -10.75 23.03
N TYR A 73 -8.52 -12.06 23.03
CA TYR A 73 -7.38 -12.78 23.57
C TYR A 73 -6.62 -13.48 22.47
N ASP A 74 -5.33 -13.26 22.41
CA ASP A 74 -4.41 -13.92 21.46
C ASP A 74 -3.23 -14.52 22.24
N LYS A 75 -2.54 -15.46 21.62
CA LYS A 75 -1.34 -16.07 22.20
C LYS A 75 -0.23 -15.03 22.39
N GLU A 76 0.56 -15.19 23.43
CA GLU A 76 1.75 -14.38 23.64
C GLU A 76 2.67 -14.37 22.41
N THR A 77 3.25 -13.21 22.10
CA THR A 77 4.35 -13.10 21.13
C THR A 77 5.64 -13.69 21.72
N ASP A 78 6.61 -14.03 20.84
CA ASP A 78 7.92 -14.55 21.30
C ASP A 78 8.62 -13.59 22.28
N THR A 79 8.47 -12.28 22.07
CA THR A 79 9.04 -11.25 22.95
C THR A 79 8.35 -11.24 24.33
N GLN A 80 7.04 -11.37 24.38
CA GLN A 80 6.27 -11.43 25.63
C GLN A 80 6.59 -12.71 26.42
N GLN A 81 6.64 -13.85 25.71
CA GLN A 81 7.02 -15.13 26.31
C GLN A 81 8.43 -15.06 26.91
N LYS A 82 9.42 -14.51 26.17
CA LYS A 82 10.79 -14.35 26.69
C LYS A 82 10.80 -13.53 27.98
N LYS A 83 10.15 -12.37 28.01
CA LYS A 83 10.07 -11.52 29.21
C LYS A 83 9.44 -12.24 30.37
N ARG A 84 8.38 -13.04 30.16
CA ARG A 84 7.72 -13.82 31.19
C ARG A 84 8.62 -14.95 31.74
N VAL A 85 9.30 -15.66 30.84
CA VAL A 85 10.26 -16.72 31.19
C VAL A 85 11.41 -16.16 32.03
N GLU A 86 11.97 -15.01 31.61
CA GLU A 86 13.02 -14.31 32.36
C GLU A 86 12.57 -13.90 33.76
N SER A 87 11.30 -13.47 33.91
CA SER A 87 10.76 -13.04 35.22
C SER A 87 10.35 -14.19 36.14
N LEU A 88 9.87 -15.31 35.60
CA LEU A 88 9.29 -16.41 36.37
C LEU A 88 10.13 -17.70 36.36
N GLY A 89 11.20 -17.75 35.59
CA GLY A 89 12.11 -18.92 35.53
C GLY A 89 11.47 -20.20 34.97
N ARG A 90 10.30 -20.12 34.31
CA ARG A 90 9.57 -21.28 33.79
C ARG A 90 9.45 -21.21 32.27
N GLN A 91 9.91 -22.24 31.59
CA GLN A 91 9.57 -22.49 30.18
C GLN A 91 8.18 -23.14 30.11
N SER A 92 7.18 -22.42 29.65
CA SER A 92 5.82 -22.94 29.44
C SER A 92 5.32 -22.58 28.04
N SER A 93 4.23 -23.22 27.62
CA SER A 93 3.51 -22.84 26.40
C SER A 93 3.10 -21.36 26.45
N LYS A 94 2.93 -20.73 25.27
CA LYS A 94 2.43 -19.37 25.16
C LYS A 94 1.02 -19.28 25.73
N GLU A 95 0.82 -18.33 26.62
CA GLU A 95 -0.47 -18.07 27.25
C GLU A 95 -1.33 -17.12 26.41
N LEU A 96 -2.64 -17.14 26.66
CA LEU A 96 -3.55 -16.14 26.12
C LEU A 96 -3.39 -14.82 26.87
N ARG A 97 -3.27 -13.74 26.10
CA ARG A 97 -3.16 -12.37 26.61
C ARG A 97 -4.25 -11.50 26.05
N LEU A 98 -4.80 -10.64 26.89
CA LEU A 98 -5.75 -9.62 26.44
C LEU A 98 -5.07 -8.63 25.49
N CYS A 99 -5.65 -8.47 24.31
CA CYS A 99 -5.22 -7.57 23.26
C CYS A 99 -6.23 -6.42 23.13
N ASN A 100 -6.06 -5.38 23.92
CA ASN A 100 -6.93 -4.19 23.94
C ASN A 100 -6.25 -2.92 23.41
N GLY A 101 -5.09 -3.07 22.77
CA GLY A 101 -4.34 -1.96 22.20
C GLY A 101 -4.96 -1.40 20.91
N LEU A 102 -4.46 -0.24 20.48
CA LEU A 102 -4.86 0.39 19.22
C LEU A 102 -4.64 -0.56 18.03
N ILE A 103 -5.71 -0.86 17.30
CA ILE A 103 -5.63 -1.57 16.03
C ILE A 103 -5.26 -0.56 14.95
N GLN A 104 -4.15 -0.86 14.24
CA GLN A 104 -3.63 0.00 13.19
C GLN A 104 -4.55 0.01 11.96
N PRO A 105 -4.56 1.11 11.17
CA PRO A 105 -5.41 1.21 9.99
C PRO A 105 -4.99 0.21 8.92
N ILE A 106 -5.95 -0.29 8.15
CA ILE A 106 -5.66 -0.99 6.90
C ILE A 106 -5.45 0.05 5.83
N THR A 107 -4.26 0.04 5.24
CA THR A 107 -3.88 1.02 4.22
C THR A 107 -3.54 0.34 2.90
N TYR A 108 -3.67 1.11 1.81
CA TYR A 108 -3.33 0.69 0.46
C TYR A 108 -2.69 1.83 -0.32
N THR A 109 -1.66 1.53 -1.07
CA THR A 109 -0.97 2.47 -1.95
C THR A 109 -0.92 1.82 -3.32
N PRO A 110 -1.74 2.28 -4.30
CA PRO A 110 -1.62 1.86 -5.70
C PRO A 110 -0.27 2.24 -6.27
N ASP A 111 0.28 1.41 -7.17
CA ASP A 111 1.64 1.60 -7.69
C ASP A 111 1.75 2.86 -8.56
N ILE A 112 0.79 3.10 -9.46
CA ILE A 112 0.85 4.22 -10.41
C ILE A 112 -0.49 4.96 -10.44
N TYR A 113 -0.39 6.28 -10.51
CA TYR A 113 -1.50 7.19 -10.73
C TYR A 113 -1.28 8.02 -11.99
N VAL A 114 -2.35 8.22 -12.75
CA VAL A 114 -2.38 9.14 -13.89
C VAL A 114 -3.65 9.98 -13.82
N ARG A 115 -3.55 11.26 -14.15
CA ARG A 115 -4.70 12.12 -14.39
C ARG A 115 -4.84 12.33 -15.90
N TYR A 116 -6.02 12.02 -16.45
CA TYR A 116 -6.32 12.20 -17.87
C TYR A 116 -7.77 12.66 -18.04
N ASN A 117 -7.99 13.81 -18.68
CA ASN A 117 -9.32 14.37 -18.96
C ASN A 117 -10.30 14.24 -17.77
N ASN A 118 -10.05 14.89 -16.66
CA ASN A 118 -10.87 14.80 -15.44
C ASN A 118 -11.06 13.40 -14.82
N LEU A 119 -10.38 12.39 -15.33
CA LEU A 119 -10.43 11.02 -14.86
C LEU A 119 -9.22 10.68 -14.00
N ASP A 120 -9.43 10.16 -12.80
CA ASP A 120 -8.37 9.59 -11.96
C ASP A 120 -8.14 8.13 -12.33
N ILE A 121 -6.92 7.79 -12.70
CA ILE A 121 -6.55 6.46 -13.16
C ILE A 121 -5.55 5.87 -12.18
N TRP A 122 -5.93 4.77 -11.56
CA TRP A 122 -5.12 4.02 -10.62
C TRP A 122 -4.72 2.69 -11.23
N ILE A 123 -3.43 2.39 -11.22
CA ILE A 123 -2.90 1.16 -11.81
C ILE A 123 -2.08 0.42 -10.75
N GLU A 124 -2.41 -0.84 -10.59
CA GLU A 124 -1.68 -1.79 -9.77
C GLU A 124 -0.93 -2.78 -10.66
N CYS A 125 0.37 -2.92 -10.46
CA CYS A 125 1.24 -3.82 -11.22
C CYS A 125 1.47 -5.10 -10.42
N LYS A 126 0.96 -6.26 -10.89
CA LYS A 126 1.03 -7.51 -10.14
C LYS A 126 1.85 -8.59 -10.84
N GLY A 127 2.88 -9.12 -10.16
CA GLY A 127 3.51 -10.39 -10.52
C GLY A 127 2.76 -11.56 -9.89
N PHE A 128 2.60 -11.53 -8.56
CA PHE A 128 1.84 -12.49 -7.77
C PHE A 128 0.92 -11.78 -6.79
N THR A 129 -0.29 -12.33 -6.59
CA THR A 129 -1.21 -11.88 -5.56
C THR A 129 -0.93 -12.62 -4.27
N ASN A 130 -0.84 -11.90 -3.15
CA ASN A 130 -0.86 -12.49 -1.81
C ASN A 130 -2.30 -12.58 -1.30
N ASP A 131 -2.53 -13.38 -0.24
CA ASP A 131 -3.86 -13.65 0.31
C ASP A 131 -4.59 -12.38 0.82
N VAL A 132 -3.87 -11.33 1.17
CA VAL A 132 -4.42 -10.07 1.69
C VAL A 132 -4.88 -9.13 0.57
N PHE A 133 -4.25 -9.20 -0.60
CA PHE A 133 -4.53 -8.27 -1.70
C PHE A 133 -5.98 -8.31 -2.20
N PRO A 134 -6.66 -9.47 -2.36
CA PRO A 134 -8.06 -9.52 -2.79
C PRO A 134 -9.01 -8.73 -1.88
N TYR A 135 -8.74 -8.69 -0.56
CA TYR A 135 -9.52 -7.90 0.40
C TYR A 135 -9.25 -6.41 0.22
N LYS A 136 -7.98 -6.01 0.17
CA LYS A 136 -7.60 -4.59 -0.06
C LYS A 136 -8.16 -4.06 -1.38
N ARG A 137 -8.13 -4.86 -2.45
CA ARG A 137 -8.72 -4.53 -3.74
C ARG A 137 -10.21 -4.22 -3.63
N LYS A 138 -10.99 -5.09 -2.95
CA LYS A 138 -12.43 -4.87 -2.76
C LYS A 138 -12.69 -3.59 -1.97
N MET A 139 -11.96 -3.38 -0.90
CA MET A 139 -12.09 -2.18 -0.06
C MET A 139 -11.69 -0.92 -0.84
N PHE A 140 -10.63 -0.97 -1.64
CA PHE A 140 -10.19 0.15 -2.45
C PHE A 140 -11.22 0.53 -3.53
N ARG A 141 -11.80 -0.46 -4.22
CA ARG A 141 -12.88 -0.21 -5.19
C ARG A 141 -14.09 0.44 -4.52
N LYS A 142 -14.50 -0.06 -3.35
CA LYS A 142 -15.57 0.59 -2.56
C LYS A 142 -15.23 2.03 -2.20
N LEU A 143 -13.99 2.29 -1.79
CA LEU A 143 -13.53 3.65 -1.49
C LEU A 143 -13.59 4.58 -2.71
N LEU A 144 -13.26 4.10 -3.91
CA LEU A 144 -13.38 4.88 -5.14
C LEU A 144 -14.85 5.21 -5.46
N ASP A 145 -15.78 4.27 -5.23
CA ASP A 145 -17.23 4.51 -5.37
C ASP A 145 -17.72 5.55 -4.35
N ASP A 146 -17.22 5.50 -3.11
CA ASP A 146 -17.57 6.48 -2.07
C ASP A 146 -17.04 7.88 -2.40
N ILE A 147 -15.83 7.97 -2.96
CA ILE A 147 -15.28 9.24 -3.47
C ILE A 147 -16.15 9.76 -4.61
N TYR A 148 -16.54 8.93 -5.56
CA TYR A 148 -17.43 9.33 -6.65
C TYR A 148 -18.78 9.85 -6.12
N ASN A 149 -19.41 9.12 -5.21
CA ASN A 149 -20.71 9.49 -4.65
C ASN A 149 -20.67 10.83 -3.85
N SER A 150 -19.52 11.11 -3.21
CA SER A 150 -19.36 12.33 -2.39
C SER A 150 -18.87 13.54 -3.17
N THR A 151 -18.10 13.35 -4.23
CA THR A 151 -17.39 14.43 -4.95
C THR A 151 -17.71 14.53 -6.42
N GLY A 152 -18.34 13.50 -7.02
CA GLY A 152 -18.50 13.38 -8.47
C GLY A 152 -17.20 13.02 -9.22
N GLN A 153 -16.08 12.80 -8.51
CA GLN A 153 -14.80 12.51 -9.14
C GLN A 153 -14.79 11.10 -9.75
N LYS A 154 -14.74 11.03 -11.07
CA LYS A 154 -14.67 9.76 -11.83
C LYS A 154 -13.28 9.13 -11.66
N SER A 155 -13.23 7.82 -11.45
CA SER A 155 -12.00 7.06 -11.33
C SER A 155 -12.08 5.74 -12.08
N ILE A 156 -10.94 5.26 -12.61
CA ILE A 156 -10.80 3.90 -13.13
C ILE A 156 -9.64 3.22 -12.39
N TYR A 157 -9.81 1.96 -12.08
CA TYR A 157 -8.79 1.12 -11.46
C TYR A 157 -8.44 -0.06 -12.37
N PHE A 158 -7.15 -0.22 -12.67
CA PHE A 158 -6.61 -1.32 -13.45
C PHE A 158 -5.67 -2.19 -12.62
N GLU A 159 -5.76 -3.50 -12.82
CA GLU A 159 -4.74 -4.46 -12.40
C GLU A 159 -4.06 -4.99 -13.64
N VAL A 160 -2.74 -4.79 -13.74
CA VAL A 160 -1.96 -5.22 -14.91
C VAL A 160 -0.87 -6.20 -14.48
N TYR A 161 -0.79 -7.30 -15.21
CA TYR A 161 0.19 -8.36 -15.00
C TYR A 161 1.23 -8.41 -16.10
N THR A 162 0.98 -7.72 -17.21
CA THR A 162 1.84 -7.72 -18.40
C THR A 162 1.82 -6.37 -19.11
N LYS A 163 2.87 -6.05 -19.87
CA LYS A 163 2.89 -4.87 -20.76
C LYS A 163 1.72 -4.87 -21.75
N LYS A 164 1.30 -6.04 -22.25
CA LYS A 164 0.15 -6.14 -23.18
C LYS A 164 -1.16 -5.65 -22.52
N GLN A 165 -1.40 -6.02 -21.26
CA GLN A 165 -2.58 -5.54 -20.53
C GLN A 165 -2.50 -4.05 -20.25
N LEU A 166 -1.30 -3.48 -20.00
CA LEU A 166 -1.14 -2.04 -19.88
C LEU A 166 -1.50 -1.32 -21.18
N LEU A 167 -1.08 -1.82 -22.34
CA LEU A 167 -1.46 -1.23 -23.64
C LEU A 167 -2.97 -1.28 -23.88
N GLN A 168 -3.65 -2.34 -23.45
CA GLN A 168 -5.11 -2.41 -23.46
C GLN A 168 -5.72 -1.35 -22.53
N ALA A 169 -5.19 -1.18 -21.30
CA ALA A 169 -5.64 -0.16 -20.37
C ALA A 169 -5.48 1.26 -20.97
N ILE A 170 -4.34 1.56 -21.62
CA ILE A 170 -4.10 2.83 -22.31
C ILE A 170 -5.17 3.10 -23.38
N ASN A 171 -5.53 2.10 -24.18
CA ASN A 171 -6.58 2.25 -25.19
C ASN A 171 -7.95 2.51 -24.54
N ILE A 172 -8.27 1.81 -23.45
CA ILE A 172 -9.51 2.04 -22.69
C ILE A 172 -9.54 3.47 -22.15
N ILE A 173 -8.45 3.96 -21.56
CA ILE A 173 -8.34 5.31 -21.00
C ILE A 173 -8.61 6.36 -22.07
N ARG A 174 -8.00 6.22 -23.25
CA ARG A 174 -8.17 7.17 -24.38
C ARG A 174 -9.61 7.18 -24.88
N ASN A 175 -10.22 6.00 -25.02
CA ASN A 175 -11.61 5.90 -25.47
C ASN A 175 -12.59 6.47 -24.44
N TYR A 176 -12.34 6.23 -23.14
CA TYR A 176 -13.21 6.73 -22.07
C TYR A 176 -13.15 8.26 -21.92
N GLY A 177 -12.01 8.88 -22.19
CA GLY A 177 -11.86 10.33 -22.14
C GLY A 177 -12.38 11.07 -23.38
N ASN A 178 -12.82 10.36 -24.40
CA ASN A 178 -13.38 10.94 -25.64
C ASN A 178 -14.91 10.83 -25.72
N THR A 179 -15.57 10.34 -24.68
CA THR A 179 -17.03 10.11 -24.63
C THR A 179 -17.82 11.15 -23.85
N ASP A 180 -17.20 12.27 -23.46
CA ASP A 180 -17.90 13.44 -22.86
C ASP A 180 -18.14 14.57 -23.85
#